data_9234a175f5e2ecc4bc93e18c89aabe4b
#
_entry.id   9234a175f5e2ecc4bc93e18c89aabe4b
#
_cell.length_a   1.000
_cell.length_b   1.000
_cell.length_c   1.000
_cell.angle_alpha   90.00
_cell.angle_beta   90.00
_cell.angle_gamma   90.00
#
_symmetry.space_group_name_H-M   'P 1'
#
loop_
_entity.id
_entity.type
_entity.pdbx_description
1 polymer ?
#
loop_
_entity_poly.entity_id
_entity_poly.type
_entity_poly.pdbx_seq_one_letter_code
_entity_poly.pdbx_strand_id
1 'polypeptide(L)'
;MANLNLNKVILGGRLTADPELKTTPSGISVTMFPLAVNRRANKDGESIPDFFSVTAWRNTAEFVSRFFRKGSSICVIGSIQTRTWTDNNGEKRFGIDIIADEVAFVDSKSEMPDFQPGTKKESAAKKSPPSNVYATPGARDQFAGTNMEELDDDEELPF
;
A
#
# COMPACT_ATOMS: atom_id res chain seq x y z
N MET A 1 -21.81 -31.33 13.26
CA MET A 1 -20.39 -31.10 12.92
C MET A 1 -20.19 -29.62 12.72
N ALA A 2 -19.22 -29.01 13.42
CA ALA A 2 -18.90 -27.60 13.22
C ALA A 2 -18.21 -27.44 11.85
N ASN A 3 -18.81 -26.70 10.93
CA ASN A 3 -18.17 -26.38 9.65
C ASN A 3 -17.20 -25.21 9.88
N LEU A 4 -15.90 -25.50 9.90
CA LEU A 4 -14.88 -24.47 9.91
C LEU A 4 -14.65 -23.96 8.47
N ASN A 5 -15.16 -22.78 8.16
CA ASN A 5 -15.01 -22.11 6.86
C ASN A 5 -14.14 -20.87 7.00
N LEU A 6 -12.84 -21.06 7.20
CA LEU A 6 -11.88 -19.95 7.23
C LEU A 6 -11.11 -19.91 5.91
N ASN A 7 -11.26 -18.81 5.18
CA ASN A 7 -10.51 -18.51 3.96
C ASN A 7 -10.05 -17.06 4.00
N LYS A 8 -8.83 -16.85 4.48
CA LYS A 8 -8.24 -15.52 4.62
C LYS A 8 -6.81 -15.53 4.11
N VAL A 9 -6.47 -14.53 3.33
CA VAL A 9 -5.12 -14.30 2.81
C VAL A 9 -4.71 -12.87 3.07
N ILE A 10 -3.43 -12.66 3.39
CA ILE A 10 -2.81 -11.35 3.54
C ILE A 10 -1.56 -11.34 2.68
N LEU A 11 -1.49 -10.44 1.72
CA LEU A 11 -0.38 -10.31 0.78
C LEU A 11 0.14 -8.88 0.77
N GLY A 12 1.44 -8.72 1.03
CA GLY A 12 2.14 -7.46 0.82
C GLY A 12 3.01 -7.56 -0.43
N GLY A 13 2.84 -6.64 -1.37
CA GLY A 13 3.58 -6.70 -2.64
C GLY A 13 3.50 -5.40 -3.43
N ARG A 14 3.96 -5.45 -4.68
CA ARG A 14 3.93 -4.30 -5.61
C ARG A 14 3.06 -4.59 -6.82
N LEU A 15 2.31 -3.58 -7.25
CA LEU A 15 1.55 -3.67 -8.50
C LEU A 15 2.51 -3.73 -9.70
N THR A 16 2.27 -4.65 -10.61
CA THR A 16 3.08 -4.77 -11.85
C THR A 16 2.46 -4.07 -13.05
N ALA A 17 1.20 -3.66 -12.92
CA ALA A 17 0.47 -2.85 -13.91
C ALA A 17 -0.47 -1.87 -13.19
N ASP A 18 -0.93 -0.85 -13.92
CA ASP A 18 -1.94 0.07 -13.41
C ASP A 18 -3.29 -0.62 -13.23
N PRO A 19 -3.99 -0.41 -12.11
CA PRO A 19 -5.31 -0.98 -11.89
C PRO A 19 -6.36 -0.23 -12.71
N GLU A 20 -6.98 -0.92 -13.68
CA GLU A 20 -8.05 -0.36 -14.50
C GLU A 20 -9.41 -0.57 -13.82
N LEU A 21 -10.13 0.53 -13.60
CA LEU A 21 -11.51 0.46 -13.12
C LEU A 21 -12.44 0.10 -14.28
N LYS A 22 -13.20 -0.96 -14.11
CA LYS A 22 -14.25 -1.40 -15.03
C LYS A 22 -15.59 -1.42 -14.31
N THR A 23 -16.65 -1.28 -15.07
CA THR A 23 -18.01 -1.40 -14.57
C THR A 23 -18.68 -2.59 -15.21
N THR A 24 -19.24 -3.47 -14.39
CA THR A 24 -20.02 -4.61 -14.89
C THR A 24 -21.34 -4.14 -15.50
N PRO A 25 -22.01 -4.96 -16.33
CA PRO A 25 -23.35 -4.62 -16.86
C PRO A 25 -24.39 -4.31 -15.78
N SER A 26 -24.17 -4.83 -14.56
CA SER A 26 -25.02 -4.55 -13.37
C SER A 26 -24.62 -3.26 -12.63
N GLY A 27 -23.72 -2.45 -13.16
CA GLY A 27 -23.30 -1.18 -12.56
C GLY A 27 -22.33 -1.29 -11.39
N ILE A 28 -21.73 -2.46 -11.17
CA ILE A 28 -20.78 -2.68 -10.06
C ILE A 28 -19.36 -2.39 -10.52
N SER A 29 -18.65 -1.55 -9.77
CA SER A 29 -17.23 -1.25 -10.00
C SER A 29 -16.37 -2.48 -9.68
N VAL A 30 -15.44 -2.82 -10.57
CA VAL A 30 -14.47 -3.90 -10.42
C VAL A 30 -13.11 -3.46 -10.99
N THR A 31 -12.03 -3.85 -10.34
CA THR A 31 -10.68 -3.71 -10.87
C THR A 31 -9.92 -5.01 -10.69
N MET A 32 -9.09 -5.35 -11.67
CA MET A 32 -8.16 -6.47 -11.63
C MET A 32 -6.75 -5.93 -11.80
N PHE A 33 -5.85 -6.38 -10.95
CA PHE A 33 -4.45 -5.98 -11.04
C PHE A 33 -3.53 -7.13 -10.64
N PRO A 34 -2.37 -7.24 -11.30
CA PRO A 34 -1.35 -8.22 -10.95
C PRO A 34 -0.49 -7.68 -9.81
N LEU A 35 -0.27 -8.53 -8.80
CA LEU A 35 0.53 -8.25 -7.62
C LEU A 35 1.77 -9.15 -7.61
N ALA A 36 2.96 -8.56 -7.55
CA ALA A 36 4.22 -9.26 -7.33
C ALA A 36 4.55 -9.29 -5.83
N VAL A 37 4.71 -10.49 -5.29
CA VAL A 37 5.10 -10.71 -3.90
C VAL A 37 6.43 -11.46 -3.89
N ASN A 38 7.46 -10.84 -3.33
CA ASN A 38 8.77 -11.45 -3.27
C ASN A 38 8.79 -12.57 -2.23
N ARG A 39 9.31 -13.73 -2.65
CA ARG A 39 9.65 -14.80 -1.71
C ARG A 39 10.81 -14.35 -0.82
N ARG A 40 10.92 -14.98 0.34
CA ARG A 40 12.12 -14.82 1.15
C ARG A 40 13.35 -15.20 0.32
N ALA A 41 14.40 -14.36 0.37
CA ALA A 41 15.63 -14.60 -0.36
C ALA A 41 16.21 -15.98 -0.05
N ASN A 42 16.72 -16.66 -1.08
CA ASN A 42 17.47 -17.90 -0.97
C ASN A 42 18.83 -17.66 -0.28
N LYS A 43 19.58 -18.74 -0.03
CA LYS A 43 20.93 -18.65 0.55
C LYS A 43 21.90 -17.83 -0.31
N ASP A 44 21.63 -17.75 -1.60
CA ASP A 44 22.41 -17.00 -2.60
C ASP A 44 21.96 -15.53 -2.72
N GLY A 45 21.00 -15.10 -1.89
CA GLY A 45 20.51 -13.71 -1.87
C GLY A 45 19.49 -13.40 -2.97
N GLU A 46 19.11 -14.36 -3.81
CA GLU A 46 18.12 -14.17 -4.85
C GLU A 46 16.70 -14.27 -4.31
N SER A 47 15.86 -13.31 -4.66
CA SER A 47 14.43 -13.29 -4.34
C SER A 47 13.63 -13.45 -5.63
N ILE A 48 12.86 -14.53 -5.72
CA ILE A 48 11.98 -14.79 -6.86
C ILE A 48 10.59 -14.27 -6.51
N PRO A 49 9.98 -13.39 -7.34
CA PRO A 49 8.63 -12.94 -7.10
C PRO A 49 7.59 -13.98 -7.52
N ASP A 50 6.54 -14.12 -6.71
CA ASP A 50 5.30 -14.77 -7.09
C ASP A 50 4.32 -13.73 -7.62
N PHE A 51 3.58 -14.09 -8.67
CA PHE A 51 2.58 -13.22 -9.26
C PHE A 51 1.18 -13.73 -8.94
N PHE A 52 0.37 -12.84 -8.37
CA PHE A 52 -1.02 -13.12 -8.03
C PHE A 52 -1.95 -12.20 -8.82
N SER A 53 -3.06 -12.75 -9.30
CA SER A 53 -4.17 -11.96 -9.82
C SER A 53 -5.07 -11.55 -8.66
N VAL A 54 -5.24 -10.25 -8.48
CA VAL A 54 -6.09 -9.69 -7.43
C VAL A 54 -7.28 -9.01 -8.07
N THR A 55 -8.48 -9.32 -7.59
CA THR A 55 -9.73 -8.68 -8.00
C THR A 55 -10.33 -7.95 -6.82
N ALA A 56 -10.59 -6.66 -6.98
CA ALA A 56 -11.30 -5.83 -6.01
C ALA A 56 -12.66 -5.40 -6.56
N TRP A 57 -13.65 -5.24 -5.69
CA TRP A 57 -15.02 -4.91 -6.02
C TRP A 57 -15.48 -3.63 -5.34
N ARG A 58 -16.44 -2.94 -5.94
CA ARG A 58 -17.15 -1.79 -5.37
C ARG A 58 -16.18 -0.70 -4.88
N ASN A 59 -16.32 -0.26 -3.65
CA ASN A 59 -15.50 0.81 -3.06
C ASN A 59 -14.01 0.47 -3.03
N THR A 60 -13.66 -0.80 -2.79
CA THR A 60 -12.25 -1.25 -2.80
C THR A 60 -11.66 -1.12 -4.22
N ALA A 61 -12.44 -1.42 -5.26
CA ALA A 61 -12.01 -1.25 -6.65
C ALA A 61 -11.76 0.22 -6.99
N GLU A 62 -12.67 1.11 -6.60
CA GLU A 62 -12.52 2.55 -6.80
C GLU A 62 -11.32 3.13 -6.04
N PHE A 63 -11.14 2.68 -4.80
CA PHE A 63 -10.02 3.09 -3.98
C PHE A 63 -8.68 2.68 -4.61
N VAL A 64 -8.55 1.41 -5.03
CA VAL A 64 -7.32 0.91 -5.65
C VAL A 64 -7.02 1.66 -6.96
N SER A 65 -7.99 1.80 -7.84
CA SER A 65 -7.79 2.48 -9.13
C SER A 65 -7.46 3.97 -8.99
N ARG A 66 -7.94 4.60 -7.92
CA ARG A 66 -7.71 6.03 -7.66
C ARG A 66 -6.34 6.30 -7.06
N PHE A 67 -5.89 5.47 -6.13
CA PHE A 67 -4.73 5.79 -5.29
C PHE A 67 -3.49 4.97 -5.59
N PHE A 68 -3.60 3.85 -6.31
CA PHE A 68 -2.46 2.99 -6.64
C PHE A 68 -2.12 3.04 -8.12
N ARG A 69 -0.84 2.83 -8.43
CA ARG A 69 -0.30 2.78 -9.79
C ARG A 69 0.70 1.62 -9.88
N LYS A 70 1.11 1.29 -11.09
CA LYS A 70 2.22 0.37 -11.32
C LYS A 70 3.43 0.75 -10.44
N GLY A 71 3.95 -0.22 -9.71
CA GLY A 71 5.08 -0.05 -8.80
C GLY A 71 4.70 0.34 -7.36
N SER A 72 3.47 0.77 -7.09
CA SER A 72 3.02 1.06 -5.72
C SER A 72 3.04 -0.19 -4.85
N SER A 73 3.45 -0.05 -3.60
CA SER A 73 3.36 -1.10 -2.59
C SER A 73 1.97 -1.10 -1.96
N ILE A 74 1.38 -2.28 -1.85
CA ILE A 74 0.03 -2.47 -1.33
C ILE A 74 -0.01 -3.69 -0.40
N CYS A 75 -0.77 -3.59 0.66
CA CYS A 75 -1.21 -4.74 1.46
C CYS A 75 -2.64 -5.07 1.07
N VAL A 76 -2.86 -6.31 0.66
CA VAL A 76 -4.17 -6.85 0.29
C VAL A 76 -4.59 -7.87 1.32
N ILE A 77 -5.77 -7.70 1.87
CA ILE A 77 -6.43 -8.63 2.77
C ILE A 77 -7.67 -9.13 2.05
N GLY A 78 -7.81 -10.45 1.95
CA GLY A 78 -8.92 -11.02 1.20
C GLY A 78 -9.06 -12.53 1.35
N SER A 79 -9.62 -13.16 0.34
CA SER A 79 -9.83 -14.59 0.26
C SER A 79 -9.31 -15.17 -1.05
N ILE A 80 -8.94 -16.44 -1.03
CA ILE A 80 -8.49 -17.19 -2.20
C ILE A 80 -9.70 -17.84 -2.85
N GLN A 81 -9.82 -17.68 -4.17
CA GLN A 81 -10.80 -18.38 -4.99
C GLN A 81 -10.09 -19.14 -6.11
N THR A 82 -10.53 -20.35 -6.34
CA THR A 82 -10.06 -21.15 -7.47
C THR A 82 -11.00 -20.96 -8.65
N ARG A 83 -10.42 -20.79 -9.84
CA ARG A 83 -11.13 -20.69 -11.09
C ARG A 83 -10.73 -21.85 -12.00
N THR A 84 -11.70 -22.49 -12.62
CA THR A 84 -11.49 -23.53 -13.61
C THR A 84 -12.04 -23.07 -14.95
N TRP A 85 -11.26 -23.18 -16.01
CA TRP A 85 -11.73 -22.89 -17.36
C TRP A 85 -11.18 -23.94 -18.32
N THR A 86 -11.83 -24.08 -19.45
CA THR A 86 -11.35 -24.93 -20.54
C THR A 86 -10.63 -24.05 -21.54
N ASP A 87 -9.40 -24.44 -21.84
CA ASP A 87 -8.57 -23.76 -22.83
C ASP A 87 -9.04 -24.09 -24.26
N ASN A 88 -8.53 -23.38 -25.26
CA ASN A 88 -8.86 -23.56 -26.68
C ASN A 88 -8.53 -24.99 -27.21
N ASN A 89 -7.68 -25.73 -26.50
CA ASN A 89 -7.30 -27.11 -26.82
C ASN A 89 -8.23 -28.14 -26.14
N GLY A 90 -9.25 -27.69 -25.40
CA GLY A 90 -10.17 -28.58 -24.65
C GLY A 90 -9.61 -29.05 -23.30
N GLU A 91 -8.44 -28.55 -22.86
CA GLU A 91 -7.85 -28.90 -21.58
C GLU A 91 -8.42 -28.05 -20.43
N LYS A 92 -8.68 -28.71 -19.30
CA LYS A 92 -9.09 -27.99 -18.08
C LYS A 92 -7.89 -27.31 -17.44
N ARG A 93 -7.98 -26.01 -17.27
CA ARG A 93 -6.99 -25.17 -16.58
C ARG A 93 -7.53 -24.70 -15.23
N PHE A 94 -6.63 -24.60 -14.28
CA PHE A 94 -6.91 -24.10 -12.94
C PHE A 94 -6.15 -22.82 -12.71
N GLY A 95 -6.80 -21.84 -12.11
CA GLY A 95 -6.20 -20.59 -11.69
C GLY A 95 -6.58 -20.26 -10.26
N ILE A 96 -5.79 -19.45 -9.63
CA ILE A 96 -6.02 -18.93 -8.30
C ILE A 96 -6.18 -17.41 -8.44
N ASP A 97 -7.30 -16.89 -7.99
CA ASP A 97 -7.60 -15.47 -7.92
C ASP A 97 -7.74 -15.06 -6.45
N ILE A 98 -7.21 -13.90 -6.11
CA ILE A 98 -7.37 -13.30 -4.78
C ILE A 98 -8.50 -12.28 -4.87
N ILE A 99 -9.51 -12.44 -4.05
CA ILE A 99 -10.58 -11.45 -3.93
C ILE A 99 -10.23 -10.54 -2.76
N ALA A 100 -9.97 -9.27 -3.07
CA ALA A 100 -9.62 -8.27 -2.06
C ALA A 100 -10.89 -7.79 -1.32
N ASP A 101 -10.90 -7.99 -0.02
CA ASP A 101 -11.91 -7.42 0.89
C ASP A 101 -11.47 -6.02 1.32
N GLU A 102 -10.19 -5.90 1.70
CA GLU A 102 -9.59 -4.68 2.22
C GLU A 102 -8.19 -4.48 1.63
N VAL A 103 -7.79 -3.23 1.47
CA VAL A 103 -6.45 -2.85 1.01
C VAL A 103 -5.89 -1.71 1.87
N ALA A 104 -4.57 -1.71 2.05
CA ALA A 104 -3.87 -0.69 2.81
C ALA A 104 -2.58 -0.26 2.11
N PHE A 105 -2.17 0.98 2.36
CA PHE A 105 -0.86 1.47 1.94
C PHE A 105 0.22 0.83 2.81
N VAL A 106 1.35 0.47 2.18
CA VAL A 106 2.53 -0.06 2.87
C VAL A 106 3.65 0.97 2.89
N ASP A 107 3.73 1.80 1.84
CA ASP A 107 4.77 2.81 1.72
C ASP A 107 4.44 4.02 2.62
N SER A 108 5.48 4.61 3.22
CA SER A 108 5.36 5.88 3.88
C SER A 108 5.09 6.99 2.84
N LYS A 109 4.42 8.05 3.24
CA LYS A 109 3.96 9.17 2.39
C LYS A 109 5.07 9.83 1.56
N SER A 110 6.34 9.59 1.87
CA SER A 110 7.51 10.12 1.17
C SER A 110 7.88 9.39 -0.13
N GLU A 111 7.34 8.18 -0.36
CA GLU A 111 7.64 7.37 -1.56
C GLU A 111 6.49 7.33 -2.58
N MET A 112 5.40 8.04 -2.31
CA MET A 112 4.33 8.17 -3.30
C MET A 112 4.77 9.15 -4.39
N PRO A 113 4.71 8.76 -5.68
CA PRO A 113 4.85 9.72 -6.76
C PRO A 113 3.78 10.81 -6.58
N ASP A 114 4.21 12.06 -6.69
CA ASP A 114 3.44 13.27 -6.47
C ASP A 114 2.11 13.22 -7.24
N PHE A 115 1.02 12.96 -6.54
CA PHE A 115 -0.32 13.02 -7.09
C PHE A 115 -0.74 14.49 -7.15
N GLN A 116 -0.46 15.14 -8.28
CA GLN A 116 -1.10 16.41 -8.60
C GLN A 116 -2.49 16.13 -9.19
N PRO A 117 -3.58 16.43 -8.47
CA PRO A 117 -4.89 16.47 -9.10
C PRO A 117 -4.85 17.59 -10.13
N GLY A 118 -5.10 17.24 -11.39
CA GLY A 118 -5.03 18.15 -12.52
C GLY A 118 -5.79 19.46 -12.31
N THR A 119 -5.08 20.51 -11.95
CA THR A 119 -5.55 21.87 -12.06
C THR A 119 -5.12 22.42 -13.41
N LYS A 120 -6.11 22.79 -14.20
CA LYS A 120 -5.97 23.59 -15.43
C LYS A 120 -4.96 24.72 -15.19
N LYS A 121 -3.97 24.80 -16.08
CA LYS A 121 -3.13 25.98 -16.22
C LYS A 121 -4.02 27.20 -16.51
N GLU A 122 -4.05 28.11 -15.59
CA GLU A 122 -4.39 29.49 -15.88
C GLU A 122 -3.15 30.35 -15.58
N SER A 123 -2.64 30.94 -16.63
CA SER A 123 -1.50 31.81 -16.66
C SER A 123 -1.88 33.17 -16.03
N ALA A 124 -1.10 33.66 -15.06
CA ALA A 124 -0.76 35.08 -14.99
C ALA A 124 0.20 35.44 -13.85
N ALA A 125 1.28 36.09 -14.26
CA ALA A 125 1.96 37.25 -13.67
C ALA A 125 2.61 37.19 -12.27
N LYS A 126 3.94 37.32 -12.37
CA LYS A 126 4.90 37.94 -11.43
C LYS A 126 4.31 38.91 -10.42
N LYS A 127 4.67 38.73 -9.14
CA LYS A 127 5.12 39.83 -8.26
C LYS A 127 5.97 39.32 -7.10
N SER A 128 7.08 40.01 -6.91
CA SER A 128 8.14 39.80 -5.92
C SER A 128 7.69 40.20 -4.50
N PRO A 129 8.44 39.82 -3.44
CA PRO A 129 8.03 39.90 -2.05
C PRO A 129 8.30 41.26 -1.42
N PRO A 130 7.70 41.59 -0.28
CA PRO A 130 8.34 42.49 0.65
C PRO A 130 8.85 41.75 1.89
N SER A 131 10.14 41.97 2.11
CA SER A 131 10.85 41.80 3.37
C SER A 131 10.14 42.55 4.49
N ASN A 132 9.98 41.95 5.66
CA ASN A 132 9.84 42.68 6.89
C ASN A 132 10.64 42.03 8.03
N VAL A 133 11.65 42.78 8.39
CA VAL A 133 12.53 42.66 9.53
C VAL A 133 11.77 43.05 10.79
N TYR A 134 11.75 42.20 11.80
CA TYR A 134 11.63 42.65 13.20
C TYR A 134 12.61 41.84 14.04
N ALA A 135 13.71 42.51 14.35
CA ALA A 135 14.56 42.17 15.46
C ALA A 135 13.99 42.79 16.73
N THR A 136 13.94 42.05 17.81
CA THR A 136 13.96 42.60 19.15
C THR A 136 14.71 41.67 20.10
N PRO A 137 15.63 42.16 20.93
CA PRO A 137 16.50 41.35 21.77
C PRO A 137 15.97 41.24 23.21
N GLY A 138 16.35 40.13 23.86
CA GLY A 138 16.52 40.13 25.31
C GLY A 138 15.46 39.47 26.14
N ALA A 139 15.77 38.27 26.62
CA ALA A 139 15.59 37.90 28.02
C ALA A 139 16.47 36.68 28.30
N ARG A 140 17.42 36.93 29.16
CA ARG A 140 18.33 35.97 29.79
C ARG A 140 17.63 35.13 30.85
N ASP A 141 18.19 33.94 31.00
CA ASP A 141 18.44 33.23 32.24
C ASP A 141 17.30 32.43 32.90
N GLN A 142 17.77 31.25 33.23
CA GLN A 142 17.39 30.35 34.31
C GLN A 142 16.53 29.12 33.93
N PHE A 143 17.23 28.05 33.65
CA PHE A 143 17.04 26.81 34.39
C PHE A 143 18.28 25.91 34.20
N ALA A 144 19.20 26.03 35.15
CA ALA A 144 20.24 25.05 35.42
C ALA A 144 19.65 23.95 36.31
N GLY A 145 20.00 22.72 35.97
CA GLY A 145 20.06 21.65 36.95
C GLY A 145 18.84 20.78 37.13
N THR A 146 18.84 19.65 36.43
CA THR A 146 18.33 18.42 37.02
C THR A 146 19.18 17.27 36.53
N ASN A 147 19.93 16.70 37.46
CA ASN A 147 20.68 15.47 37.33
C ASN A 147 19.73 14.35 36.89
N MET A 148 20.04 13.66 35.82
CA MET A 148 19.51 12.34 35.56
C MET A 148 20.44 11.33 36.22
N GLU A 149 19.98 10.73 37.28
CA GLU A 149 20.58 9.54 37.87
C GLU A 149 20.45 8.38 36.88
N GLU A 150 21.58 7.73 36.64
CA GLU A 150 21.64 6.44 35.96
C GLU A 150 20.89 5.42 36.84
N LEU A 151 19.88 4.80 36.26
CA LEU A 151 19.26 3.59 36.77
C LEU A 151 19.91 2.39 36.10
N ASP A 152 20.75 1.71 36.83
CA ASP A 152 21.23 0.37 36.51
C ASP A 152 20.01 -0.58 36.54
N ASP A 153 19.65 -1.13 35.39
CA ASP A 153 18.65 -2.21 35.30
C ASP A 153 19.35 -3.53 34.95
N ASP A 154 19.85 -4.18 35.98
CA ASP A 154 20.11 -5.60 35.99
C ASP A 154 18.89 -6.31 36.57
N GLU A 155 17.89 -6.63 35.77
CA GLU A 155 16.90 -7.64 36.09
C GLU A 155 16.81 -8.67 34.97
N GLU A 156 17.48 -9.81 35.25
CA GLU A 156 17.31 -11.06 34.52
C GLU A 156 15.84 -11.50 34.54
N LEU A 157 15.26 -11.66 33.35
CA LEU A 157 13.96 -12.32 33.23
C LEU A 157 14.15 -13.83 33.17
N PRO A 158 13.44 -14.60 34.03
CA PRO A 158 13.52 -16.06 34.07
C PRO A 158 12.56 -16.68 33.06
N PHE A 159 13.06 -17.15 31.94
CA PHE A 159 12.43 -18.20 31.12
C PHE A 159 13.50 -19.17 30.61
#